data_978da321353b5d504acae14eef8ac25b
#
_entry.id   978da321353b5d504acae14eef8ac25b
#
_cell.length_a   1.000
_cell.length_b   1.000
_cell.length_c   1.000
_cell.angle_alpha   90.00
_cell.angle_beta   90.00
_cell.angle_gamma   90.00
#
_symmetry.space_group_name_H-M   'P 1'
#
loop_
_entity.id
_entity.type
_entity.pdbx_description
1 polymer ?
#
loop_
_entity_poly.entity_id
_entity_poly.type
_entity_poly.pdbx_seq_one_letter_code
_entity_poly.pdbx_strand_id
1 'polypeptide(L)'
;MSSVIAFPKRAAFATAAASVIGLFLSGATAAQAPAVAPELEARIAKEKEDRKACKIEICKAFATPSEGTPITCVVTKTWLAAEIQAGFLRDKLSWPWGHAQCVANIELDRKAIKEAALQPSATIKLKKHDIFCKLDSKDPKEGTAYDLKLSIEPAVTFQDGKATKADMGWGSIEAPILAKSAIWPATAVDANFSVISTGVVNQINNFLGEKCKEVGIDTKH
;
A
#
# COMPACT_ATOMS: atom_id res chain seq x y z
N MET A 1 38.88 41.35 2.15
CA MET A 1 40.28 41.14 1.78
C MET A 1 40.28 40.05 0.71
N SER A 2 40.54 40.50 -0.49
CA SER A 2 40.60 39.69 -1.72
C SER A 2 41.93 38.96 -1.82
N SER A 3 41.92 37.75 -2.33
CA SER A 3 43.10 37.19 -2.99
C SER A 3 42.71 36.26 -4.11
N VAL A 4 42.89 36.75 -5.29
CA VAL A 4 42.88 36.07 -6.59
C VAL A 4 44.25 35.43 -6.78
N ILE A 5 44.36 34.19 -7.20
CA ILE A 5 45.60 33.64 -7.77
C ILE A 5 45.27 32.89 -9.06
N ALA A 6 46.05 33.26 -10.06
CA ALA A 6 45.90 33.01 -11.49
C ALA A 6 46.43 31.63 -11.94
N PHE A 7 45.95 31.23 -13.15
CA PHE A 7 46.45 30.13 -13.99
C PHE A 7 47.88 30.38 -14.54
N PRO A 8 48.57 29.30 -14.97
CA PRO A 8 49.22 29.41 -16.28
C PRO A 8 48.84 28.27 -17.25
N LYS A 9 48.65 28.68 -18.50
CA LYS A 9 48.63 27.85 -19.71
C LYS A 9 50.06 27.38 -20.06
N ARG A 10 50.14 26.18 -20.65
CA ARG A 10 51.10 25.70 -21.70
C ARG A 10 50.88 24.17 -21.82
N ALA A 11 50.92 23.52 -22.92
CA ALA A 11 51.14 23.66 -24.34
C ALA A 11 51.13 22.20 -24.88
N ALA A 12 50.67 22.02 -26.09
CA ALA A 12 50.49 20.77 -26.82
C ALA A 12 51.76 19.93 -27.01
N PHE A 13 51.60 18.58 -27.02
CA PHE A 13 52.35 17.70 -27.91
C PHE A 13 51.43 16.56 -28.37
N ALA A 14 51.34 16.44 -29.69
CA ALA A 14 50.65 15.35 -30.37
C ALA A 14 51.58 14.14 -30.47
N THR A 15 51.08 12.97 -30.19
CA THR A 15 51.60 11.72 -30.74
C THR A 15 50.44 10.73 -30.95
N ALA A 16 50.25 10.41 -32.22
CA ALA A 16 49.31 9.38 -32.68
C ALA A 16 49.83 8.00 -32.32
N ALA A 17 49.05 7.18 -31.66
CA ALA A 17 49.20 5.76 -31.63
C ALA A 17 47.81 5.10 -31.74
N ALA A 18 47.52 4.55 -32.91
CA ALA A 18 46.37 3.76 -33.18
C ALA A 18 46.43 2.43 -32.39
N SER A 19 45.57 2.28 -31.42
CA SER A 19 45.33 0.98 -30.79
C SER A 19 43.85 0.69 -30.92
N VAL A 20 43.53 -0.25 -31.79
CA VAL A 20 42.22 -0.87 -31.95
C VAL A 20 41.93 -1.69 -30.70
N ILE A 21 41.28 -1.14 -29.69
CA ILE A 21 40.72 -1.91 -28.57
C ILE A 21 39.26 -2.11 -28.90
N GLY A 22 38.91 -3.32 -29.30
CA GLY A 22 37.54 -3.78 -29.44
C GLY A 22 36.81 -3.65 -28.11
N LEU A 23 35.93 -2.65 -27.99
CA LEU A 23 34.94 -2.57 -26.92
C LEU A 23 33.89 -3.66 -27.13
N PHE A 24 34.04 -4.80 -26.47
CA PHE A 24 32.91 -5.67 -26.16
C PHE A 24 32.01 -4.90 -25.16
N LEU A 25 31.08 -4.14 -25.68
CA LEU A 25 29.93 -3.66 -24.93
C LEU A 25 29.07 -4.89 -24.60
N SER A 26 29.39 -5.58 -23.51
CA SER A 26 28.48 -6.51 -22.88
C SER A 26 27.31 -5.69 -22.36
N GLY A 27 26.30 -5.54 -23.21
CA GLY A 27 25.02 -4.97 -22.80
C GLY A 27 24.40 -5.89 -21.75
N ALA A 28 24.55 -5.55 -20.47
CA ALA A 28 23.71 -6.10 -19.44
C ALA A 28 22.27 -5.67 -19.75
N THR A 29 21.52 -6.54 -20.42
CA THR A 29 20.08 -6.38 -20.53
C THR A 29 19.51 -6.48 -19.11
N ALA A 30 19.22 -5.31 -18.52
CA ALA A 30 18.42 -5.26 -17.32
C ALA A 30 17.12 -6.02 -17.62
N ALA A 31 16.89 -7.13 -16.92
CA ALA A 31 15.65 -7.87 -17.03
C ALA A 31 14.51 -6.92 -16.65
N GLN A 32 13.77 -6.45 -17.66
CA GLN A 32 12.57 -5.66 -17.44
C GLN A 32 11.57 -6.56 -16.72
N ALA A 33 11.03 -6.06 -15.60
CA ALA A 33 9.91 -6.72 -14.95
C ALA A 33 8.81 -6.96 -16.00
N PRO A 34 8.16 -8.13 -16.01
CA PRO A 34 7.12 -8.43 -16.99
C PRO A 34 6.05 -7.34 -16.98
N ALA A 35 5.78 -6.76 -18.14
CA ALA A 35 4.76 -5.74 -18.28
C ALA A 35 3.41 -6.30 -17.82
N VAL A 36 2.70 -5.53 -17.02
CA VAL A 36 1.34 -5.87 -16.58
C VAL A 36 0.43 -5.86 -17.82
N ALA A 37 -0.48 -6.82 -17.93
CA ALA A 37 -1.41 -6.87 -19.06
C ALA A 37 -2.26 -5.57 -19.11
N PRO A 38 -2.45 -4.94 -20.27
CA PRO A 38 -3.16 -3.67 -20.41
C PRO A 38 -4.57 -3.67 -19.80
N GLU A 39 -5.27 -4.80 -19.89
CA GLU A 39 -6.62 -4.98 -19.30
C GLU A 39 -6.57 -4.91 -17.77
N LEU A 40 -5.53 -5.47 -17.15
CA LEU A 40 -5.32 -5.42 -15.70
C LEU A 40 -4.97 -4.00 -15.25
N GLU A 41 -4.14 -3.29 -16.00
CA GLU A 41 -3.83 -1.87 -15.74
C GLU A 41 -5.09 -1.00 -15.82
N ALA A 42 -5.90 -1.17 -16.85
CA ALA A 42 -7.16 -0.45 -17.01
C ALA A 42 -8.13 -0.73 -15.85
N ARG A 43 -8.22 -1.99 -15.40
CA ARG A 43 -9.02 -2.38 -14.24
C ARG A 43 -8.54 -1.69 -12.96
N ILE A 44 -7.24 -1.71 -12.69
CA ILE A 44 -6.64 -1.05 -11.52
C ILE A 44 -6.88 0.46 -11.55
N ALA A 45 -6.74 1.08 -12.73
CA ALA A 45 -7.01 2.51 -12.90
C ALA A 45 -8.48 2.86 -12.61
N LYS A 46 -9.41 2.05 -13.11
CA LYS A 46 -10.85 2.21 -12.81
C LYS A 46 -11.13 2.05 -11.31
N GLU A 47 -10.61 1.01 -10.68
CA GLU A 47 -10.77 0.81 -9.24
C GLU A 47 -10.24 1.99 -8.42
N LYS A 48 -9.12 2.59 -8.85
CA LYS A 48 -8.55 3.79 -8.21
C LYS A 48 -9.50 4.99 -8.31
N GLU A 49 -10.12 5.19 -9.46
CA GLU A 49 -11.10 6.28 -9.65
C GLU A 49 -12.38 6.01 -8.85
N ASP A 50 -12.89 4.78 -8.86
CA ASP A 50 -14.08 4.38 -8.10
C ASP A 50 -13.89 4.64 -6.58
N ARG A 51 -12.68 4.46 -6.03
CA ARG A 51 -12.37 4.75 -4.62
C ARG A 51 -12.18 6.23 -4.30
N LYS A 52 -12.10 7.09 -5.30
CA LYS A 52 -11.75 8.51 -5.12
C LYS A 52 -12.79 9.28 -4.31
N ALA A 53 -14.08 9.03 -4.56
CA ALA A 53 -15.16 9.66 -3.81
C ALA A 53 -15.08 9.34 -2.31
N CYS A 54 -14.89 8.05 -1.98
CA CYS A 54 -14.70 7.59 -0.61
C CYS A 54 -13.46 8.22 0.05
N LYS A 55 -12.32 8.27 -0.67
CA LYS A 55 -11.10 8.93 -0.20
C LYS A 55 -11.39 10.38 0.17
N ILE A 56 -12.02 11.15 -0.72
CA ILE A 56 -12.36 12.55 -0.50
C ILE A 56 -13.25 12.72 0.74
N GLU A 57 -14.24 11.85 0.93
CA GLU A 57 -15.16 11.94 2.06
C GLU A 57 -14.48 11.65 3.39
N ILE A 58 -13.63 10.62 3.45
CA ILE A 58 -12.84 10.32 4.65
C ILE A 58 -11.87 11.47 4.95
N CYS A 59 -11.14 11.97 3.94
CA CYS A 59 -10.19 13.07 4.12
C CYS A 59 -10.90 14.35 4.63
N LYS A 60 -12.07 14.68 4.10
CA LYS A 60 -12.88 15.81 4.59
C LYS A 60 -13.30 15.62 6.04
N ALA A 61 -13.70 14.40 6.42
CA ALA A 61 -14.11 14.10 7.79
C ALA A 61 -13.00 14.28 8.81
N PHE A 62 -11.73 14.00 8.44
CA PHE A 62 -10.56 14.28 9.28
C PHE A 62 -10.15 15.76 9.25
N ALA A 63 -10.19 16.42 8.09
CA ALA A 63 -9.77 17.81 7.94
C ALA A 63 -10.78 18.79 8.58
N THR A 64 -12.08 18.48 8.49
CA THR A 64 -13.17 19.30 9.02
C THR A 64 -14.14 18.41 9.79
N PRO A 65 -13.75 17.96 10.99
CA PRO A 65 -14.51 16.97 11.74
C PRO A 65 -15.91 17.49 12.11
N SER A 66 -16.94 16.76 11.74
CA SER A 66 -18.34 17.06 12.02
C SER A 66 -19.10 15.79 12.35
N GLU A 67 -20.19 15.93 13.08
CA GLU A 67 -21.17 14.85 13.27
C GLU A 67 -22.01 14.69 12.00
N GLY A 68 -22.66 13.55 11.86
CA GLY A 68 -23.50 13.25 10.72
C GLY A 68 -23.68 11.75 10.48
N THR A 69 -24.24 11.41 9.33
CA THR A 69 -24.39 10.01 8.92
C THR A 69 -23.03 9.33 8.73
N PRO A 70 -22.89 8.05 9.05
CA PRO A 70 -21.66 7.30 8.82
C PRO A 70 -21.21 7.39 7.36
N ILE A 71 -19.91 7.35 7.14
CA ILE A 71 -19.33 7.24 5.80
C ILE A 71 -19.38 5.76 5.42
N THR A 72 -20.10 5.46 4.33
CA THR A 72 -20.21 4.09 3.83
C THR A 72 -19.58 3.99 2.45
N CYS A 73 -18.62 3.08 2.27
CA CYS A 73 -17.90 2.90 1.01
C CYS A 73 -17.78 1.43 0.64
N VAL A 74 -17.96 1.13 -0.63
CA VAL A 74 -17.51 -0.14 -1.23
C VAL A 74 -16.11 0.09 -1.79
N VAL A 75 -15.13 -0.61 -1.26
CA VAL A 75 -13.73 -0.49 -1.67
C VAL A 75 -13.32 -1.75 -2.40
N THR A 76 -13.02 -1.64 -3.68
CA THR A 76 -12.41 -2.69 -4.49
C THR A 76 -10.96 -2.33 -4.75
N LYS A 77 -10.04 -3.26 -4.53
CA LYS A 77 -8.63 -3.08 -4.84
C LYS A 77 -8.00 -4.37 -5.35
N THR A 78 -7.28 -4.24 -6.44
CA THR A 78 -6.38 -5.28 -6.95
C THR A 78 -4.95 -4.98 -6.51
N TRP A 79 -4.28 -5.98 -5.96
CA TRP A 79 -2.85 -5.99 -5.69
C TRP A 79 -2.14 -6.90 -6.67
N LEU A 80 -1.08 -6.41 -7.27
CA LEU A 80 -0.22 -7.24 -8.11
C LEU A 80 0.57 -8.22 -7.23
N ALA A 81 0.85 -9.41 -7.73
CA ALA A 81 1.64 -10.40 -7.02
C ALA A 81 2.99 -9.83 -6.54
N ALA A 82 3.64 -9.02 -7.39
CA ALA A 82 4.88 -8.35 -7.05
C ALA A 82 4.72 -7.34 -5.89
N GLU A 83 3.59 -6.61 -5.84
CA GLU A 83 3.30 -5.68 -4.74
C GLU A 83 3.09 -6.41 -3.41
N ILE A 84 2.39 -7.56 -3.45
CA ILE A 84 2.16 -8.39 -2.26
C ILE A 84 3.50 -8.94 -1.75
N GLN A 85 4.33 -9.46 -2.64
CA GLN A 85 5.65 -10.01 -2.30
C GLN A 85 6.63 -8.94 -1.81
N ALA A 86 6.59 -7.72 -2.35
CA ALA A 86 7.43 -6.60 -1.96
C ALA A 86 6.88 -5.81 -0.77
N GLY A 87 5.63 -6.07 -0.34
CA GLY A 87 4.93 -5.36 0.73
C GLY A 87 5.56 -5.56 2.11
N PHE A 88 4.93 -4.99 3.14
CA PHE A 88 5.41 -5.06 4.53
C PHE A 88 5.48 -6.48 5.12
N LEU A 89 4.88 -7.46 4.46
CA LEU A 89 4.94 -8.88 4.84
C LEU A 89 5.94 -9.70 4.02
N ARG A 90 6.76 -9.06 3.18
CA ARG A 90 7.65 -9.75 2.22
C ARG A 90 8.49 -10.89 2.82
N ASP A 91 8.98 -10.70 4.05
CA ASP A 91 9.83 -11.68 4.75
C ASP A 91 9.03 -12.66 5.63
N LYS A 92 7.71 -12.50 5.68
CA LYS A 92 6.80 -13.25 6.57
C LYS A 92 5.72 -14.02 5.83
N LEU A 93 5.42 -13.62 4.59
CA LEU A 93 4.35 -14.19 3.78
C LEU A 93 4.93 -14.85 2.52
N SER A 94 4.78 -16.15 2.40
CA SER A 94 4.96 -16.84 1.12
C SER A 94 3.71 -16.65 0.29
N TRP A 95 3.82 -15.96 -0.86
CA TRP A 95 2.72 -15.71 -1.77
C TRP A 95 2.84 -16.57 -3.03
N PRO A 96 2.19 -17.75 -3.08
CA PRO A 96 2.30 -18.67 -4.21
C PRO A 96 1.29 -18.40 -5.32
N TRP A 97 0.43 -17.38 -5.17
CA TRP A 97 -0.62 -17.02 -6.13
C TRP A 97 -0.20 -15.86 -7.03
N GLY A 98 -1.06 -15.57 -8.02
CA GLY A 98 -0.98 -14.40 -8.87
C GLY A 98 -1.44 -13.12 -8.18
N HIS A 99 -2.27 -12.33 -8.86
CA HIS A 99 -2.83 -11.10 -8.30
C HIS A 99 -3.96 -11.41 -7.30
N ALA A 100 -4.26 -10.46 -6.43
CA ALA A 100 -5.39 -10.55 -5.52
C ALA A 100 -6.33 -9.35 -5.71
N GLN A 101 -7.60 -9.59 -5.99
CA GLN A 101 -8.63 -8.55 -5.98
C GLN A 101 -9.51 -8.74 -4.76
N CYS A 102 -9.58 -7.72 -3.92
CA CYS A 102 -10.43 -7.75 -2.73
C CYS A 102 -11.49 -6.65 -2.76
N VAL A 103 -12.65 -6.99 -2.20
CA VAL A 103 -13.79 -6.09 -2.00
C VAL A 103 -14.13 -6.05 -0.53
N ALA A 104 -14.30 -4.86 0.02
CA ALA A 104 -14.74 -4.63 1.39
C ALA A 104 -15.79 -3.52 1.44
N ASN A 105 -16.80 -3.69 2.29
CA ASN A 105 -17.72 -2.62 2.67
C ASN A 105 -17.18 -1.97 3.94
N ILE A 106 -16.88 -0.70 3.88
CA ILE A 106 -16.34 0.08 5.00
C ILE A 106 -17.43 1.00 5.51
N GLU A 107 -17.68 0.99 6.81
CA GLU A 107 -18.55 1.94 7.50
C GLU A 107 -17.75 2.64 8.60
N LEU A 108 -17.64 3.97 8.52
CA LEU A 108 -16.90 4.80 9.46
C LEU A 108 -17.87 5.75 10.16
N ASP A 109 -17.92 5.69 11.48
CA ASP A 109 -18.67 6.62 12.29
C ASP A 109 -17.99 7.99 12.32
N ARG A 110 -18.70 9.05 11.90
CA ARG A 110 -18.17 10.43 11.89
C ARG A 110 -17.85 10.94 13.29
N LYS A 111 -18.59 10.53 14.33
CA LYS A 111 -18.29 10.89 15.71
C LYS A 111 -16.95 10.31 16.13
N ALA A 112 -16.69 9.03 15.81
CA ALA A 112 -15.41 8.39 16.12
C ALA A 112 -14.25 9.06 15.36
N ILE A 113 -14.45 9.44 14.09
CA ILE A 113 -13.47 10.23 13.32
C ILE A 113 -13.21 11.59 13.98
N LYS A 114 -14.26 12.30 14.40
CA LYS A 114 -14.13 13.60 15.08
C LYS A 114 -13.33 13.47 16.38
N GLU A 115 -13.60 12.44 17.16
CA GLU A 115 -12.85 12.16 18.38
C GLU A 115 -11.37 11.89 18.07
N ALA A 116 -11.09 11.05 17.06
CA ALA A 116 -9.72 10.73 16.65
C ALA A 116 -8.95 11.93 16.11
N ALA A 117 -9.62 12.88 15.47
CA ALA A 117 -9.00 14.09 14.90
C ALA A 117 -8.78 15.21 15.93
N LEU A 118 -9.60 15.29 16.99
CA LEU A 118 -9.62 16.44 17.89
C LEU A 118 -9.19 16.14 19.31
N GLN A 119 -9.27 14.88 19.76
CA GLN A 119 -8.90 14.53 21.13
C GLN A 119 -7.42 14.14 21.22
N PRO A 120 -6.75 14.38 22.35
CA PRO A 120 -5.38 13.96 22.58
C PRO A 120 -5.17 12.45 22.41
N SER A 121 -6.21 11.66 22.71
CA SER A 121 -6.22 10.22 22.47
C SER A 121 -7.65 9.74 22.23
N ALA A 122 -7.84 8.94 21.17
CA ALA A 122 -9.11 8.30 20.87
C ALA A 122 -8.89 6.96 20.15
N THR A 123 -9.85 6.06 20.25
CA THR A 123 -9.82 4.77 19.53
C THR A 123 -11.06 4.64 18.66
N ILE A 124 -10.86 4.53 17.35
CA ILE A 124 -11.91 4.15 16.39
C ILE A 124 -12.02 2.63 16.40
N LYS A 125 -13.18 2.11 16.75
CA LYS A 125 -13.51 0.69 16.60
C LYS A 125 -14.45 0.56 15.41
N LEU A 126 -14.05 -0.23 14.43
CA LEU A 126 -14.91 -0.57 13.29
C LEU A 126 -15.77 -1.77 13.65
N LYS A 127 -16.99 -1.81 13.13
CA LYS A 127 -17.82 -3.01 13.19
C LYS A 127 -17.12 -4.14 12.43
N LYS A 128 -17.55 -5.37 12.68
CA LYS A 128 -17.09 -6.52 11.90
C LYS A 128 -17.28 -6.28 10.41
N HIS A 129 -16.20 -6.44 9.65
CA HIS A 129 -16.18 -6.30 8.21
C HIS A 129 -15.79 -7.63 7.56
N ASP A 130 -16.55 -8.02 6.54
CA ASP A 130 -16.20 -9.16 5.69
C ASP A 130 -15.47 -8.61 4.46
N ILE A 131 -14.31 -9.19 4.17
CA ILE A 131 -13.49 -8.91 3.01
C ILE A 131 -13.52 -10.13 2.11
N PHE A 132 -13.92 -9.93 0.87
CA PHE A 132 -13.98 -10.99 -0.14
C PHE A 132 -12.87 -10.77 -1.14
N CYS A 133 -12.00 -11.76 -1.31
CA CYS A 133 -10.89 -11.69 -2.25
C CYS A 133 -10.97 -12.83 -3.26
N LYS A 134 -10.59 -12.52 -4.50
CA LYS A 134 -10.26 -13.48 -5.53
C LYS A 134 -8.75 -13.49 -5.72
N LEU A 135 -8.15 -14.66 -5.65
CA LEU A 135 -6.72 -14.86 -5.84
C LEU A 135 -6.54 -15.55 -7.19
N ASP A 136 -5.84 -14.90 -8.11
CA ASP A 136 -5.52 -15.51 -9.41
C ASP A 136 -4.54 -16.66 -9.24
N SER A 137 -4.57 -17.65 -10.14
CA SER A 137 -3.51 -18.64 -10.25
C SER A 137 -2.19 -17.95 -10.62
N LYS A 138 -1.08 -18.51 -10.16
CA LYS A 138 0.26 -18.07 -10.57
C LYS A 138 0.51 -18.33 -12.06
N ASP A 139 -0.05 -19.43 -12.58
CA ASP A 139 -0.07 -19.71 -14.03
C ASP A 139 -1.39 -19.20 -14.62
N PRO A 140 -1.36 -18.15 -15.46
CA PRO A 140 -2.55 -17.62 -16.10
C PRO A 140 -3.31 -18.66 -16.97
N LYS A 141 -2.62 -19.72 -17.39
CA LYS A 141 -3.23 -20.79 -18.21
C LYS A 141 -4.16 -21.70 -17.40
N GLU A 142 -3.96 -21.78 -16.11
CA GLU A 142 -4.81 -22.58 -15.23
C GLU A 142 -6.18 -21.93 -15.00
N GLY A 143 -6.31 -20.62 -15.21
CA GLY A 143 -7.58 -19.87 -15.15
C GLY A 143 -8.31 -19.96 -13.81
N THR A 144 -7.70 -20.56 -12.80
CA THR A 144 -8.32 -20.87 -11.52
C THR A 144 -8.15 -19.69 -10.57
N ALA A 145 -9.23 -19.03 -10.21
CA ALA A 145 -9.26 -18.09 -9.12
C ALA A 145 -9.67 -18.82 -7.84
N TYR A 146 -9.01 -18.50 -6.73
CA TYR A 146 -9.37 -19.00 -5.41
C TYR A 146 -10.17 -17.93 -4.68
N ASP A 147 -11.32 -18.29 -4.14
CA ASP A 147 -12.09 -17.40 -3.29
C ASP A 147 -11.54 -17.47 -1.87
N LEU A 148 -11.33 -16.28 -1.30
CA LEU A 148 -10.94 -16.06 0.08
C LEU A 148 -11.95 -15.11 0.72
N LYS A 149 -12.53 -15.50 1.83
CA LYS A 149 -13.29 -14.61 2.70
C LYS A 149 -12.59 -14.52 4.05
N LEU A 150 -12.38 -13.32 4.51
CA LEU A 150 -11.88 -13.07 5.86
C LEU A 150 -12.75 -12.02 6.55
N SER A 151 -12.90 -12.13 7.86
CA SER A 151 -13.56 -11.12 8.67
C SER A 151 -12.59 -10.48 9.63
N ILE A 152 -12.71 -9.17 9.79
CA ILE A 152 -11.92 -8.36 10.72
C ILE A 152 -12.83 -7.42 11.50
N GLU A 153 -12.41 -7.08 12.72
CA GLU A 153 -13.06 -6.07 13.57
C GLU A 153 -11.98 -5.10 14.06
N PRO A 154 -11.46 -4.22 13.18
CA PRO A 154 -10.28 -3.45 13.49
C PRO A 154 -10.57 -2.34 14.50
N ALA A 155 -9.57 -2.10 15.37
CA ALA A 155 -9.53 -0.96 16.27
C ALA A 155 -8.25 -0.17 16.02
N VAL A 156 -8.35 1.15 15.84
CA VAL A 156 -7.21 2.03 15.59
C VAL A 156 -7.17 3.12 16.65
N THR A 157 -6.07 3.19 17.39
CA THR A 157 -5.83 4.26 18.37
C THR A 157 -5.08 5.41 17.73
N PHE A 158 -5.60 6.60 17.95
CA PHE A 158 -5.01 7.87 17.53
C PHE A 158 -4.51 8.64 18.74
N GLN A 159 -3.39 9.35 18.57
CA GLN A 159 -2.87 10.34 19.49
C GLN A 159 -2.57 11.61 18.71
N ASP A 160 -3.15 12.71 19.13
CA ASP A 160 -3.02 14.02 18.46
C ASP A 160 -3.27 13.92 16.93
N GLY A 161 -4.31 13.18 16.55
CA GLY A 161 -4.72 12.97 15.16
C GLY A 161 -3.93 11.93 14.37
N LYS A 162 -2.84 11.38 14.91
CA LYS A 162 -2.02 10.35 14.24
C LYS A 162 -2.34 8.97 14.76
N ALA A 163 -2.48 8.00 13.85
CA ALA A 163 -2.60 6.60 14.24
C ALA A 163 -1.29 6.13 14.91
N THR A 164 -1.41 5.49 16.08
CA THR A 164 -0.28 5.01 16.87
C THR A 164 -0.33 3.51 17.13
N LYS A 165 -1.53 2.93 17.11
CA LYS A 165 -1.74 1.49 17.29
C LYS A 165 -2.90 1.04 16.42
N ALA A 166 -2.79 -0.15 15.85
CA ALA A 166 -3.90 -0.83 15.18
C ALA A 166 -3.99 -2.26 15.72
N ASP A 167 -5.21 -2.73 15.93
CA ASP A 167 -5.54 -4.12 16.19
C ASP A 167 -6.48 -4.55 15.07
N MET A 168 -6.17 -5.63 14.38
CA MET A 168 -6.97 -6.08 13.24
C MET A 168 -8.22 -6.84 13.67
N GLY A 169 -8.29 -7.32 14.91
CA GLY A 169 -9.43 -8.07 15.39
C GLY A 169 -9.77 -9.24 14.46
N TRP A 170 -8.79 -10.11 14.19
CA TRP A 170 -8.95 -11.21 13.25
C TRP A 170 -10.10 -12.13 13.65
N GLY A 171 -11.04 -12.33 12.73
CA GLY A 171 -12.16 -13.26 12.87
C GLY A 171 -11.97 -14.51 12.01
N SER A 172 -13.04 -14.97 11.34
CA SER A 172 -12.98 -16.17 10.51
C SER A 172 -12.22 -15.95 9.21
N ILE A 173 -11.49 -16.99 8.79
CA ILE A 173 -10.85 -17.07 7.47
C ILE A 173 -11.43 -18.30 6.76
N GLU A 174 -12.16 -18.06 5.69
CA GLU A 174 -12.72 -19.08 4.80
C GLU A 174 -11.91 -19.04 3.49
N ALA A 175 -11.14 -20.09 3.25
CA ALA A 175 -10.26 -20.20 2.11
C ALA A 175 -9.99 -21.68 1.82
N PRO A 176 -9.54 -22.04 0.59
CA PRO A 176 -8.94 -23.33 0.33
C PRO A 176 -7.81 -23.64 1.31
N ILE A 177 -7.60 -24.92 1.64
CA ILE A 177 -6.63 -25.34 2.66
C ILE A 177 -5.24 -24.75 2.41
N LEU A 178 -4.78 -24.71 1.15
CA LEU A 178 -3.48 -24.13 0.78
C LEU A 178 -3.42 -22.63 1.04
N ALA A 179 -4.49 -21.89 0.70
CA ALA A 179 -4.56 -20.45 0.95
C ALA A 179 -4.62 -20.17 2.46
N LYS A 180 -5.41 -20.95 3.19
CA LYS A 180 -5.53 -20.83 4.64
C LYS A 180 -4.20 -21.08 5.34
N SER A 181 -3.43 -22.07 4.93
CA SER A 181 -2.13 -22.39 5.53
C SER A 181 -1.06 -21.32 5.28
N ALA A 182 -1.17 -20.55 4.20
CA ALA A 182 -0.25 -19.44 3.92
C ALA A 182 -0.64 -18.14 4.68
N ILE A 183 -1.94 -17.89 4.86
CA ILE A 183 -2.44 -16.67 5.51
C ILE A 183 -2.42 -16.79 7.04
N TRP A 184 -2.73 -17.98 7.56
CA TRP A 184 -2.80 -18.21 9.01
C TRP A 184 -1.52 -17.87 9.78
N PRO A 185 -0.29 -18.20 9.30
CA PRO A 185 0.92 -17.79 9.98
C PRO A 185 1.09 -16.28 10.08
N ALA A 186 0.64 -15.52 9.06
CA ALA A 186 0.71 -14.07 9.08
C ALA A 186 -0.18 -13.47 10.17
N THR A 187 -1.41 -13.98 10.34
CA THR A 187 -2.33 -13.52 11.39
C THR A 187 -1.87 -13.91 12.79
N ALA A 188 -1.27 -15.10 12.93
CA ALA A 188 -0.69 -15.56 14.20
C ALA A 188 0.56 -14.74 14.58
N VAL A 189 1.37 -14.35 13.59
CA VAL A 189 2.53 -13.47 13.79
C VAL A 189 2.10 -12.08 14.23
N ASP A 190 1.04 -11.53 13.64
CA ASP A 190 0.52 -10.21 14.03
C ASP A 190 0.10 -10.16 15.49
N ALA A 191 -0.59 -11.20 15.96
CA ALA A 191 -0.99 -11.30 17.36
C ALA A 191 0.19 -11.27 18.34
N ASN A 192 1.39 -11.73 17.92
CA ASN A 192 2.58 -11.79 18.76
C ASN A 192 3.58 -10.65 18.56
N PHE A 193 3.68 -10.11 17.33
CA PHE A 193 4.75 -9.21 16.93
C PHE A 193 4.29 -7.87 16.35
N SER A 194 2.98 -7.63 16.24
CA SER A 194 2.39 -6.37 15.74
C SER A 194 2.91 -5.95 14.35
N VAL A 195 3.34 -6.89 13.51
CA VAL A 195 3.92 -6.59 12.20
C VAL A 195 2.87 -6.00 11.26
N ILE A 196 1.69 -6.62 11.19
CA ILE A 196 0.58 -6.13 10.38
C ILE A 196 0.05 -4.82 10.99
N SER A 197 -0.08 -4.77 12.29
CA SER A 197 -0.49 -3.58 13.05
C SER A 197 0.37 -2.37 12.71
N THR A 198 1.69 -2.50 12.76
CA THR A 198 2.62 -1.41 12.39
C THR A 198 2.46 -1.00 10.93
N GLY A 199 2.31 -1.96 10.02
CA GLY A 199 2.06 -1.68 8.61
C GLY A 199 0.77 -0.90 8.38
N VAL A 200 -0.31 -1.27 9.07
CA VAL A 200 -1.61 -0.58 9.01
C VAL A 200 -1.51 0.84 9.55
N VAL A 201 -0.86 1.04 10.69
CA VAL A 201 -0.60 2.37 11.26
C VAL A 201 0.11 3.27 10.25
N ASN A 202 1.18 2.78 9.62
CA ASN A 202 1.93 3.52 8.62
C ASN A 202 1.07 3.86 7.40
N GLN A 203 0.22 2.92 6.93
CA GLN A 203 -0.69 3.15 5.81
C GLN A 203 -1.76 4.20 6.14
N ILE A 204 -2.32 4.18 7.35
CA ILE A 204 -3.30 5.18 7.79
C ILE A 204 -2.65 6.56 7.86
N ASN A 205 -1.47 6.69 8.46
CA ASN A 205 -0.75 7.95 8.54
C ASN A 205 -0.34 8.48 7.15
N ASN A 206 0.10 7.59 6.25
CA ASN A 206 0.36 7.96 4.87
C ASN A 206 -0.92 8.40 4.14
N PHE A 207 -2.04 7.70 4.38
CA PHE A 207 -3.33 8.07 3.81
C PHE A 207 -3.74 9.49 4.24
N LEU A 208 -3.70 9.78 5.53
CA LEU A 208 -4.06 11.09 6.06
C LEU A 208 -3.07 12.17 5.64
N GLY A 209 -1.75 11.92 5.72
CA GLY A 209 -0.71 12.89 5.40
C GLY A 209 -0.54 13.15 3.90
N GLU A 210 -0.46 12.10 3.08
CA GLU A 210 -0.10 12.22 1.67
C GLU A 210 -1.29 12.00 0.72
N LYS A 211 -2.07 10.94 0.94
CA LYS A 211 -3.16 10.61 0.01
C LYS A 211 -4.33 11.58 0.06
N CYS A 212 -4.54 12.24 1.19
CA CYS A 212 -5.51 13.33 1.29
C CYS A 212 -5.03 14.59 0.56
N LYS A 213 -3.74 14.92 0.60
CA LYS A 213 -3.16 16.04 -0.17
C LYS A 213 -3.29 15.82 -1.68
N GLU A 214 -3.17 14.58 -2.18
CA GLU A 214 -3.38 14.25 -3.60
C GLU A 214 -4.78 14.66 -4.11
N VAL A 215 -5.75 14.80 -3.22
CA VAL A 215 -7.13 15.24 -3.55
C VAL A 215 -7.42 16.66 -3.05
N GLY A 216 -6.37 17.44 -2.72
CA GLY A 216 -6.47 18.85 -2.32
C GLY A 216 -6.97 19.06 -0.90
N ILE A 217 -6.89 18.06 -0.01
CA ILE A 217 -7.36 18.15 1.37
C ILE A 217 -6.16 17.97 2.32
N ASP A 218 -5.92 19.00 3.14
CA ASP A 218 -4.91 18.95 4.20
C ASP A 218 -5.57 18.58 5.52
N THR A 219 -5.19 17.45 6.08
CA THR A 219 -5.73 16.94 7.36
C THR A 219 -4.96 17.47 8.59
N LYS A 220 -3.93 18.31 8.41
CA LYS A 220 -3.11 18.95 9.47
C LYS A 220 -2.44 17.95 10.44
N HIS A 221 -2.05 16.77 9.97
CA HIS A 221 -1.42 15.71 10.78
C HIS A 221 0.03 15.47 10.39
#